data_68e2a850d0a6ad4fcacad383ae5e473d
#
_entry.id   68e2a850d0a6ad4fcacad383ae5e473d
#
_cell.length_a   1.000
_cell.length_b   1.000
_cell.length_c   1.000
_cell.angle_alpha   90.00
_cell.angle_beta   90.00
_cell.angle_gamma   90.00
#
_symmetry.space_group_name_H-M   'P 1'
#
loop_
_entity.id
_entity.type
_entity.pdbx_description
1 polymer ?
#
loop_
_entity_poly.entity_id
_entity_poly.type
_entity_poly.pdbx_seq_one_letter_code
_entity_poly.pdbx_strand_id
1 'polypeptide(L)'
;MGNPFWRRKFIYLHKKSKSGMRIVYMGTPEFAVATLDALVKSGHEIVGVVTMPDKPAGRGRQLRPSAVKMYAEEHKMKLLQPEKLKDESFVEELRSLNADIQVVVAFRMLPEVVWSMPRLGTINVHASLLPNYRGAAPINWAIINGEKQTGVSTFLLKQDIDTGDIIYQESVDIKPDDNAGTIHDKLMVLGAKLAVKTVDAVGNGTAHFRKQDDIDPSTLKPAPKIFKEDMHINWGKTTDEVINLIRGLAPYPAAWTTMTDVKGNTASVKIFKVRRVEAEQEPGMISTDGKRNLLIGTADGAVAIEELQISGKNRMTTQALLQGYHPDTSVKCC
;
A
#
# COMPACT_ATOMS: atom_id res chain seq x y z
N MET A 1 27.68 -20.96 -10.88
CA MET A 1 27.11 -21.17 -12.23
C MET A 1 25.69 -21.70 -12.06
N GLY A 2 24.73 -20.81 -11.91
CA GLY A 2 23.33 -21.15 -11.67
C GLY A 2 22.62 -21.49 -12.99
N ASN A 3 22.12 -22.70 -13.09
CA ASN A 3 21.38 -23.20 -14.24
C ASN A 3 20.03 -22.45 -14.33
N PRO A 4 19.72 -21.67 -15.36
CA PRO A 4 18.49 -20.91 -15.45
C PRO A 4 17.33 -21.85 -15.82
N PHE A 5 16.76 -22.48 -14.80
CA PHE A 5 15.57 -23.32 -14.93
C PHE A 5 14.43 -22.63 -15.69
N TRP A 6 14.42 -21.31 -15.69
CA TRP A 6 13.44 -20.42 -16.33
C TRP A 6 13.60 -20.32 -17.87
N ARG A 7 14.82 -20.31 -18.40
CA ARG A 7 15.03 -20.22 -19.85
C ARG A 7 14.47 -21.42 -20.62
N ARG A 8 14.40 -22.62 -20.00
CA ARG A 8 13.83 -23.79 -20.66
C ARG A 8 12.29 -23.79 -20.70
N LYS A 9 11.61 -23.11 -19.78
CA LYS A 9 10.13 -23.06 -19.76
C LYS A 9 9.53 -22.17 -20.86
N PHE A 10 10.23 -21.14 -21.31
CA PHE A 10 9.71 -20.19 -22.31
C PHE A 10 9.92 -20.60 -23.78
N ILE A 11 10.74 -21.62 -24.07
CA ILE A 11 11.10 -22.02 -25.47
C ILE A 11 9.97 -22.79 -26.17
N TYR A 12 8.95 -23.26 -25.44
CA TYR A 12 7.86 -24.08 -26.02
C TYR A 12 6.53 -23.33 -26.22
N LEU A 13 6.55 -21.99 -26.30
CA LEU A 13 5.34 -21.22 -26.61
C LEU A 13 5.05 -21.22 -28.12
N HIS A 14 4.62 -22.37 -28.65
CA HIS A 14 4.00 -22.44 -29.97
C HIS A 14 2.55 -21.93 -29.88
N LYS A 15 2.25 -20.89 -30.68
CA LYS A 15 0.93 -20.40 -31.10
C LYS A 15 -0.27 -21.13 -30.46
N LYS A 16 -0.75 -20.65 -29.32
CA LYS A 16 -2.12 -20.91 -28.92
C LYS A 16 -3.03 -19.85 -29.55
N SER A 17 -4.13 -20.32 -30.12
CA SER A 17 -5.27 -19.53 -30.54
C SER A 17 -5.67 -18.50 -29.49
N LYS A 18 -6.45 -17.49 -29.88
CA LYS A 18 -7.05 -16.40 -29.06
C LYS A 18 -7.85 -16.82 -27.82
N SER A 19 -7.53 -17.90 -27.15
CA SER A 19 -8.11 -18.27 -25.85
C SER A 19 -7.38 -17.48 -24.77
N GLY A 20 -8.11 -16.72 -23.93
CA GLY A 20 -7.56 -15.98 -22.80
C GLY A 20 -6.73 -16.88 -21.87
N MET A 21 -5.80 -16.28 -21.11
CA MET A 21 -5.02 -16.99 -20.09
C MET A 21 -5.91 -17.45 -18.96
N ARG A 22 -5.63 -18.63 -18.40
CA ARG A 22 -6.25 -19.14 -17.17
C ARG A 22 -5.51 -18.57 -15.96
N ILE A 23 -6.17 -17.71 -15.19
CA ILE A 23 -5.57 -16.96 -14.12
C ILE A 23 -6.14 -17.37 -12.77
N VAL A 24 -5.28 -17.67 -11.79
CA VAL A 24 -5.64 -17.59 -10.38
C VAL A 24 -5.24 -16.21 -9.87
N TYR A 25 -6.20 -15.52 -9.28
CA TYR A 25 -6.00 -14.21 -8.68
C TYR A 25 -5.88 -14.30 -7.17
N MET A 26 -4.95 -13.57 -6.55
CA MET A 26 -4.75 -13.52 -5.10
C MET A 26 -4.69 -12.08 -4.62
N GLY A 27 -5.59 -11.68 -3.72
CA GLY A 27 -5.65 -10.34 -3.19
C GLY A 27 -6.57 -10.20 -1.99
N THR A 28 -6.51 -9.08 -1.29
CA THR A 28 -7.36 -8.87 -0.11
C THR A 28 -8.03 -7.49 -0.07
N PRO A 29 -7.32 -6.34 -0.11
CA PRO A 29 -7.90 -5.02 0.05
C PRO A 29 -8.54 -4.49 -1.23
N GLU A 30 -9.16 -3.33 -1.14
CA GLU A 30 -9.77 -2.60 -2.25
C GLU A 30 -8.80 -2.35 -3.40
N PHE A 31 -7.54 -2.06 -3.10
CA PHE A 31 -6.47 -1.91 -4.11
C PHE A 31 -6.40 -3.12 -5.06
N ALA A 32 -6.61 -4.31 -4.54
CA ALA A 32 -6.60 -5.54 -5.32
C ALA A 32 -7.86 -5.71 -6.21
N VAL A 33 -9.01 -5.15 -5.82
CA VAL A 33 -10.26 -5.29 -6.59
C VAL A 33 -10.13 -4.67 -7.97
N ALA A 34 -9.53 -3.49 -8.10
CA ALA A 34 -9.37 -2.82 -9.39
C ALA A 34 -8.56 -3.67 -10.39
N THR A 35 -7.53 -4.36 -9.91
CA THR A 35 -6.73 -5.27 -10.74
C THR A 35 -7.52 -6.51 -11.15
N LEU A 36 -8.28 -7.11 -10.23
CA LEU A 36 -9.15 -8.25 -10.53
C LEU A 36 -10.20 -7.88 -11.59
N ASP A 37 -10.87 -6.75 -11.41
CA ASP A 37 -11.87 -6.23 -12.35
C ASP A 37 -11.28 -6.00 -13.76
N ALA A 38 -10.08 -5.41 -13.83
CA ALA A 38 -9.40 -5.20 -15.10
C ALA A 38 -9.04 -6.50 -15.81
N LEU A 39 -8.57 -7.52 -15.06
CA LEU A 39 -8.27 -8.84 -15.61
C LEU A 39 -9.54 -9.56 -16.11
N VAL A 40 -10.66 -9.45 -15.41
CA VAL A 40 -11.96 -9.97 -15.85
C VAL A 40 -12.39 -9.33 -17.16
N LYS A 41 -12.29 -8.01 -17.26
CA LYS A 41 -12.67 -7.24 -18.46
C LYS A 41 -11.73 -7.44 -19.64
N SER A 42 -10.52 -7.91 -19.43
CA SER A 42 -9.53 -8.15 -20.47
C SER A 42 -9.78 -9.40 -21.32
N GLY A 43 -10.77 -10.22 -20.96
CA GLY A 43 -11.10 -11.46 -21.67
C GLY A 43 -10.25 -12.67 -21.26
N HIS A 44 -9.47 -12.57 -20.20
CA HIS A 44 -8.83 -13.72 -19.55
C HIS A 44 -9.83 -14.49 -18.68
N GLU A 45 -9.57 -15.77 -18.46
CA GLU A 45 -10.40 -16.63 -17.62
C GLU A 45 -9.88 -16.62 -16.16
N ILE A 46 -10.63 -16.04 -15.22
CA ILE A 46 -10.32 -16.13 -13.80
C ILE A 46 -10.84 -17.46 -13.26
N VAL A 47 -9.95 -18.43 -13.13
CA VAL A 47 -10.28 -19.80 -12.72
C VAL A 47 -10.41 -19.98 -11.21
N GLY A 48 -9.94 -19.01 -10.44
CA GLY A 48 -10.07 -18.97 -8.98
C GLY A 48 -9.59 -17.67 -8.40
N VAL A 49 -10.22 -17.26 -7.30
CA VAL A 49 -9.86 -16.07 -6.51
C VAL A 49 -9.50 -16.54 -5.11
N VAL A 50 -8.30 -16.18 -4.66
CA VAL A 50 -7.81 -16.50 -3.31
C VAL A 50 -7.76 -15.22 -2.49
N THR A 51 -8.40 -15.22 -1.33
CA THR A 51 -8.36 -14.09 -0.40
C THR A 51 -8.18 -14.55 1.04
N MET A 52 -7.96 -13.61 1.95
CA MET A 52 -7.86 -13.93 3.37
C MET A 52 -9.22 -14.39 3.92
N PRO A 53 -9.25 -15.31 4.91
CA PRO A 53 -10.45 -15.60 5.68
C PRO A 53 -11.05 -14.34 6.30
N ASP A 54 -12.36 -14.34 6.52
CA ASP A 54 -13.07 -13.25 7.18
C ASP A 54 -12.50 -13.04 8.58
N LYS A 55 -12.30 -11.79 8.95
CA LYS A 55 -11.72 -11.44 10.25
C LYS A 55 -12.68 -10.59 11.07
N PRO A 56 -12.72 -10.80 12.39
CA PRO A 56 -13.43 -9.89 13.27
C PRO A 56 -12.87 -8.47 13.15
N ALA A 57 -13.71 -7.48 12.86
CA ALA A 57 -13.31 -6.09 12.70
C ALA A 57 -14.29 -5.13 13.40
N GLY A 58 -13.79 -3.97 13.82
CA GLY A 58 -14.56 -2.90 14.43
C GLY A 58 -15.03 -3.17 15.86
N ARG A 59 -15.79 -2.20 16.40
CA ARG A 59 -16.47 -2.34 17.70
C ARG A 59 -17.56 -3.40 17.57
N GLY A 60 -17.47 -4.49 18.35
CA GLY A 60 -18.42 -5.61 18.29
C GLY A 60 -17.90 -6.86 17.57
N ARG A 61 -16.65 -6.86 17.06
CA ARG A 61 -15.97 -8.03 16.44
C ARG A 61 -16.81 -8.79 15.41
N GLN A 62 -17.62 -8.08 14.63
CA GLN A 62 -18.35 -8.71 13.53
C GLN A 62 -17.35 -9.16 12.43
N LEU A 63 -17.59 -10.35 11.90
CA LEU A 63 -16.81 -10.86 10.76
C LEU A 63 -17.02 -9.92 9.56
N ARG A 64 -15.94 -9.39 9.01
CA ARG A 64 -15.97 -8.56 7.80
C ARG A 64 -15.28 -9.29 6.66
N PRO A 65 -15.99 -9.48 5.54
CA PRO A 65 -15.39 -10.02 4.32
C PRO A 65 -14.35 -9.03 3.77
N SER A 66 -13.36 -9.56 3.06
CA SER A 66 -12.43 -8.74 2.30
C SER A 66 -13.12 -8.09 1.09
N ALA A 67 -12.58 -6.98 0.59
CA ALA A 67 -13.11 -6.35 -0.62
C ALA A 67 -13.07 -7.30 -1.83
N VAL A 68 -12.00 -8.08 -1.97
CA VAL A 68 -11.86 -9.10 -3.02
C VAL A 68 -12.89 -10.21 -2.87
N LYS A 69 -13.23 -10.65 -1.64
CA LYS A 69 -14.30 -11.62 -1.41
C LYS A 69 -15.63 -11.09 -1.90
N MET A 70 -16.01 -9.87 -1.48
CA MET A 70 -17.27 -9.26 -1.90
C MET A 70 -17.40 -9.20 -3.43
N TYR A 71 -16.34 -8.77 -4.10
CA TYR A 71 -16.30 -8.73 -5.57
C TYR A 71 -16.43 -10.13 -6.17
N ALA A 72 -15.72 -11.12 -5.66
CA ALA A 72 -15.77 -12.51 -6.17
C ALA A 72 -17.15 -13.15 -6.00
N GLU A 73 -17.82 -12.92 -4.86
CA GLU A 73 -19.18 -13.42 -4.60
C GLU A 73 -20.21 -12.75 -5.52
N GLU A 74 -20.14 -11.42 -5.70
CA GLU A 74 -21.00 -10.68 -6.61
C GLU A 74 -20.90 -11.19 -8.06
N HIS A 75 -19.69 -11.55 -8.49
CA HIS A 75 -19.44 -12.06 -9.85
C HIS A 75 -19.48 -13.60 -9.94
N LYS A 76 -19.91 -14.29 -8.88
CA LYS A 76 -20.05 -15.77 -8.82
C LYS A 76 -18.76 -16.50 -9.19
N MET A 77 -17.62 -15.97 -8.80
CA MET A 77 -16.31 -16.57 -9.05
C MET A 77 -16.02 -17.69 -8.05
N LYS A 78 -15.18 -18.64 -8.44
CA LYS A 78 -14.67 -19.65 -7.50
C LYS A 78 -13.77 -18.98 -6.48
N LEU A 79 -14.17 -19.00 -5.21
CA LEU A 79 -13.50 -18.34 -4.08
C LEU A 79 -12.82 -19.38 -3.18
N LEU A 80 -11.57 -19.13 -2.82
CA LEU A 80 -10.78 -19.91 -1.88
C LEU A 80 -10.29 -19.00 -0.74
N GLN A 81 -10.51 -19.45 0.51
CA GLN A 81 -10.13 -18.68 1.72
C GLN A 81 -9.31 -19.58 2.68
N PRO A 82 -8.11 -20.03 2.29
CA PRO A 82 -7.31 -20.89 3.15
C PRO A 82 -6.80 -20.14 4.39
N GLU A 83 -6.89 -20.76 5.56
CA GLU A 83 -6.23 -20.26 6.76
C GLU A 83 -4.71 -20.37 6.62
N LYS A 84 -4.24 -21.51 6.15
CA LYS A 84 -2.83 -21.78 5.91
C LYS A 84 -2.60 -22.10 4.43
N LEU A 85 -1.70 -21.36 3.79
CA LEU A 85 -1.37 -21.56 2.37
C LEU A 85 -0.57 -22.82 2.07
N LYS A 86 -0.11 -23.54 3.10
CA LYS A 86 0.62 -24.81 2.98
C LYS A 86 -0.27 -26.02 3.19
N ASP A 87 -1.55 -25.83 3.52
CA ASP A 87 -2.45 -26.96 3.73
C ASP A 87 -2.60 -27.76 2.44
N GLU A 88 -2.46 -29.07 2.54
CA GLU A 88 -2.41 -29.98 1.40
C GLU A 88 -3.70 -29.91 0.57
N SER A 89 -4.85 -29.90 1.24
CA SER A 89 -6.15 -29.77 0.58
C SER A 89 -6.27 -28.48 -0.26
N PHE A 90 -5.77 -27.35 0.26
CA PHE A 90 -5.74 -26.10 -0.48
C PHE A 90 -4.78 -26.17 -1.67
N VAL A 91 -3.60 -26.72 -1.49
CA VAL A 91 -2.60 -26.86 -2.56
C VAL A 91 -3.11 -27.76 -3.68
N GLU A 92 -3.80 -28.86 -3.35
CA GLU A 92 -4.42 -29.75 -4.34
C GLU A 92 -5.59 -29.07 -5.06
N GLU A 93 -6.46 -28.37 -4.35
CA GLU A 93 -7.54 -27.61 -4.96
C GLU A 93 -6.99 -26.52 -5.90
N LEU A 94 -5.98 -25.76 -5.47
CA LEU A 94 -5.32 -24.75 -6.28
C LEU A 94 -4.70 -25.36 -7.56
N ARG A 95 -4.06 -26.53 -7.43
CA ARG A 95 -3.47 -27.26 -8.57
C ARG A 95 -4.54 -27.72 -9.56
N SER A 96 -5.68 -28.16 -9.08
CA SER A 96 -6.80 -28.64 -9.92
C SER A 96 -7.37 -27.54 -10.83
N LEU A 97 -7.16 -26.26 -10.50
CA LEU A 97 -7.58 -25.12 -11.32
C LEU A 97 -6.79 -25.01 -12.63
N ASN A 98 -5.66 -25.69 -12.76
CA ASN A 98 -4.82 -25.67 -13.97
C ASN A 98 -4.56 -24.27 -14.52
N ALA A 99 -4.19 -23.33 -13.64
CA ALA A 99 -3.87 -21.97 -14.02
C ALA A 99 -2.58 -21.89 -14.86
N ASP A 100 -2.58 -21.08 -15.90
CA ASP A 100 -1.38 -20.78 -16.68
C ASP A 100 -0.44 -19.85 -15.89
N ILE A 101 -1.02 -18.90 -15.16
CA ILE A 101 -0.33 -17.86 -14.42
C ILE A 101 -1.10 -17.52 -13.13
N GLN A 102 -0.40 -17.04 -12.11
CA GLN A 102 -1.01 -16.43 -10.93
C GLN A 102 -0.71 -14.94 -10.90
N VAL A 103 -1.68 -14.14 -10.45
CA VAL A 103 -1.53 -12.69 -10.24
C VAL A 103 -1.79 -12.37 -8.78
N VAL A 104 -0.83 -11.72 -8.13
CA VAL A 104 -0.87 -11.39 -6.70
C VAL A 104 -0.86 -9.88 -6.52
N VAL A 105 -1.78 -9.37 -5.71
CA VAL A 105 -1.87 -7.93 -5.40
C VAL A 105 -2.23 -7.76 -3.92
N ALA A 106 -1.36 -7.10 -3.16
CA ALA A 106 -1.59 -6.81 -1.74
C ALA A 106 -2.11 -8.04 -0.97
N PHE A 107 -1.32 -9.10 -0.97
CA PHE A 107 -1.62 -10.36 -0.32
C PHE A 107 -0.50 -10.75 0.65
N ARG A 108 -0.74 -11.75 1.48
CA ARG A 108 0.28 -12.31 2.38
C ARG A 108 1.37 -13.05 1.60
N MET A 109 2.53 -13.24 2.22
CA MET A 109 3.65 -14.00 1.63
C MET A 109 3.20 -15.40 1.22
N LEU A 110 3.54 -15.78 -0.01
CA LEU A 110 3.22 -17.08 -0.58
C LEU A 110 4.36 -18.08 -0.33
N PRO A 111 4.06 -19.30 0.11
CA PRO A 111 5.06 -20.37 0.16
C PRO A 111 5.41 -20.82 -1.26
N GLU A 112 6.61 -21.40 -1.42
CA GLU A 112 7.13 -21.85 -2.71
C GLU A 112 6.18 -22.79 -3.44
N VAL A 113 5.58 -23.76 -2.73
CA VAL A 113 4.63 -24.72 -3.29
C VAL A 113 3.42 -24.06 -3.96
N VAL A 114 3.09 -22.82 -3.61
CA VAL A 114 2.00 -22.04 -4.20
C VAL A 114 2.50 -21.18 -5.35
N TRP A 115 3.53 -20.31 -5.12
CA TRP A 115 3.94 -19.36 -6.16
C TRP A 115 4.70 -20.01 -7.34
N SER A 116 5.34 -21.16 -7.14
CA SER A 116 6.03 -21.87 -8.21
C SER A 116 5.12 -22.78 -9.05
N MET A 117 3.85 -22.95 -8.64
CA MET A 117 2.94 -23.93 -9.23
C MET A 117 2.58 -23.67 -10.70
N PRO A 118 2.21 -22.44 -11.12
CA PRO A 118 1.76 -22.24 -12.51
C PRO A 118 2.92 -22.26 -13.50
N ARG A 119 2.62 -22.71 -14.71
CA ARG A 119 3.58 -22.90 -15.79
C ARG A 119 4.32 -21.60 -16.16
N LEU A 120 3.63 -20.47 -16.18
CA LEU A 120 4.18 -19.16 -16.51
C LEU A 120 4.64 -18.36 -15.27
N GLY A 121 4.56 -18.97 -14.09
CA GLY A 121 4.97 -18.36 -12.83
C GLY A 121 3.87 -17.49 -12.21
N THR A 122 4.26 -16.81 -11.15
CA THR A 122 3.39 -15.91 -10.38
C THR A 122 3.92 -14.49 -10.50
N ILE A 123 3.08 -13.56 -10.93
CA ILE A 123 3.42 -12.15 -10.98
C ILE A 123 2.83 -11.41 -9.77
N ASN A 124 3.57 -10.40 -9.30
CA ASN A 124 3.06 -9.47 -8.29
C ASN A 124 2.96 -8.07 -8.89
N VAL A 125 1.94 -7.33 -8.46
CA VAL A 125 1.75 -5.90 -8.74
C VAL A 125 2.10 -5.15 -7.46
N HIS A 126 3.24 -4.47 -7.47
CA HIS A 126 3.80 -3.79 -6.32
C HIS A 126 3.74 -2.28 -6.47
N ALA A 127 3.30 -1.58 -5.44
CA ALA A 127 3.03 -0.15 -5.48
C ALA A 127 4.29 0.71 -5.22
N SER A 128 5.40 0.40 -5.90
CA SER A 128 6.62 1.20 -5.92
C SER A 128 7.38 1.04 -7.23
N LEU A 129 8.39 1.88 -7.42
CA LEU A 129 9.42 1.71 -8.44
C LEU A 129 10.55 0.83 -7.88
N LEU A 130 10.41 -0.49 -8.01
CA LEU A 130 11.43 -1.44 -7.58
C LEU A 130 12.79 -1.17 -8.28
N PRO A 131 13.91 -1.35 -7.58
CA PRO A 131 14.11 -2.09 -6.33
C PRO A 131 13.89 -1.30 -5.05
N ASN A 132 13.60 0.01 -5.12
CA ASN A 132 13.28 0.79 -3.94
C ASN A 132 11.89 0.46 -3.40
N TYR A 133 11.73 0.61 -2.08
CA TYR A 133 10.46 0.40 -1.38
C TYR A 133 9.91 -1.02 -1.49
N ARG A 134 10.80 -2.03 -1.44
CA ARG A 134 10.42 -3.41 -1.16
C ARG A 134 9.79 -3.50 0.21
N GLY A 135 8.69 -4.24 0.37
CA GLY A 135 8.06 -4.52 1.66
C GLY A 135 6.58 -4.13 1.76
N ALA A 136 6.11 -3.86 2.97
CA ALA A 136 4.69 -3.85 3.32
C ALA A 136 3.97 -2.50 3.10
N ALA A 137 4.69 -1.36 3.07
CA ALA A 137 4.09 -0.03 3.03
C ALA A 137 4.75 0.93 2.01
N PRO A 138 4.91 0.51 0.73
CA PRO A 138 5.69 1.26 -0.26
C PRO A 138 5.15 2.67 -0.53
N ILE A 139 3.83 2.83 -0.60
CA ILE A 139 3.19 4.13 -0.83
C ILE A 139 3.50 5.11 0.29
N ASN A 140 3.33 4.65 1.54
CA ASN A 140 3.56 5.49 2.71
C ASN A 140 5.01 5.95 2.78
N TRP A 141 5.97 5.02 2.68
CA TRP A 141 7.38 5.33 2.81
C TRP A 141 7.92 6.20 1.68
N ALA A 142 7.41 6.07 0.46
CA ALA A 142 7.78 6.98 -0.62
C ALA A 142 7.43 8.44 -0.28
N ILE A 143 6.24 8.68 0.29
CA ILE A 143 5.81 10.01 0.68
C ILE A 143 6.53 10.50 1.94
N ILE A 144 6.68 9.66 2.98
CA ILE A 144 7.38 9.98 4.22
C ILE A 144 8.82 10.42 3.92
N ASN A 145 9.49 9.73 2.99
CA ASN A 145 10.85 10.05 2.56
C ASN A 145 10.93 11.24 1.61
N GLY A 146 9.81 11.91 1.30
CA GLY A 146 9.79 13.13 0.48
C GLY A 146 10.05 12.91 -1.01
N GLU A 147 9.83 11.69 -1.51
CA GLU A 147 9.96 11.41 -2.94
C GLU A 147 9.04 12.31 -3.76
N LYS A 148 9.54 12.67 -4.96
CA LYS A 148 8.76 13.47 -5.92
C LYS A 148 8.03 12.60 -6.92
N GLN A 149 8.37 11.30 -6.97
CA GLN A 149 7.82 10.32 -7.88
C GLN A 149 7.74 8.97 -7.19
N THR A 150 6.71 8.20 -7.51
CA THR A 150 6.56 6.78 -7.18
C THR A 150 5.98 6.05 -8.37
N GLY A 151 5.53 4.82 -8.22
CA GLY A 151 4.93 4.10 -9.35
C GLY A 151 4.48 2.70 -9.00
N VAL A 152 4.28 1.90 -10.03
CA VAL A 152 3.93 0.49 -9.93
C VAL A 152 4.96 -0.33 -10.69
N SER A 153 5.36 -1.44 -10.10
CA SER A 153 6.19 -2.48 -10.73
C SER A 153 5.41 -3.79 -10.82
N THR A 154 5.48 -4.46 -11.96
CA THR A 154 5.08 -5.87 -12.09
C THR A 154 6.34 -6.72 -12.21
N PHE A 155 6.38 -7.83 -11.47
CA PHE A 155 7.55 -8.69 -11.45
C PHE A 155 7.17 -10.15 -11.18
N LEU A 156 8.03 -11.10 -11.56
CA LEU A 156 7.89 -12.51 -11.21
C LEU A 156 8.29 -12.76 -9.77
N LEU A 157 7.48 -13.48 -9.00
CA LEU A 157 7.82 -13.86 -7.64
C LEU A 157 9.03 -14.80 -7.60
N LYS A 158 9.89 -14.56 -6.62
CA LYS A 158 11.00 -15.41 -6.19
C LYS A 158 10.88 -15.67 -4.69
N GLN A 159 11.85 -16.39 -4.13
CA GLN A 159 11.85 -16.76 -2.71
C GLN A 159 11.95 -15.53 -1.79
N ASP A 160 12.79 -14.57 -2.14
CA ASP A 160 13.00 -13.36 -1.35
C ASP A 160 11.95 -12.29 -1.68
N ILE A 161 11.59 -11.49 -0.66
CA ILE A 161 10.52 -10.49 -0.76
C ILE A 161 10.87 -9.44 -1.81
N ASP A 162 9.99 -9.30 -2.81
CA ASP A 162 10.01 -8.27 -3.86
C ASP A 162 11.33 -8.18 -4.66
N THR A 163 12.09 -9.29 -4.74
CA THR A 163 13.38 -9.36 -5.44
C THR A 163 13.31 -9.95 -6.84
N GLY A 164 12.15 -10.39 -7.26
CA GLY A 164 11.97 -11.05 -8.56
C GLY A 164 12.21 -10.15 -9.76
N ASP A 165 12.34 -10.76 -10.95
CA ASP A 165 12.66 -10.04 -12.17
C ASP A 165 11.51 -9.12 -12.59
N ILE A 166 11.80 -7.84 -12.76
CA ILE A 166 10.84 -6.81 -13.15
C ILE A 166 10.45 -7.00 -14.61
N ILE A 167 9.14 -6.91 -14.88
CA ILE A 167 8.58 -7.01 -16.24
C ILE A 167 8.24 -5.62 -16.78
N TYR A 168 7.45 -4.85 -16.02
CA TYR A 168 7.09 -3.48 -16.36
C TYR A 168 7.14 -2.59 -15.13
N GLN A 169 7.38 -1.30 -15.39
CA GLN A 169 7.27 -0.22 -14.41
C GLN A 169 6.61 0.99 -15.06
N GLU A 170 5.74 1.63 -14.32
CA GLU A 170 5.18 2.94 -14.71
C GLU A 170 5.18 3.86 -13.49
N SER A 171 5.52 5.13 -13.70
CA SER A 171 5.69 6.12 -12.65
C SER A 171 4.53 7.13 -12.60
N VAL A 172 4.34 7.72 -11.42
CA VAL A 172 3.46 8.87 -11.21
C VAL A 172 4.16 9.90 -10.34
N ASP A 173 3.91 11.18 -10.60
CA ASP A 173 4.42 12.26 -9.76
C ASP A 173 3.64 12.33 -8.44
N ILE A 174 4.37 12.64 -7.37
CA ILE A 174 3.82 12.96 -6.05
C ILE A 174 3.78 14.47 -5.91
N LYS A 175 2.61 15.06 -6.01
CA LYS A 175 2.41 16.50 -5.88
C LYS A 175 2.49 16.93 -4.41
N PRO A 176 2.73 18.22 -4.13
CA PRO A 176 2.80 18.73 -2.75
C PRO A 176 1.53 18.49 -1.92
N ASP A 177 0.37 18.49 -2.55
CA ASP A 177 -0.95 18.24 -1.94
C ASP A 177 -1.37 16.76 -1.90
N ASP A 178 -0.59 15.87 -2.54
CA ASP A 178 -0.85 14.43 -2.47
C ASP A 178 -0.56 13.87 -1.07
N ASN A 179 -1.40 12.93 -0.66
CA ASN A 179 -1.22 12.09 0.53
C ASN A 179 -1.23 10.60 0.16
N ALA A 180 -1.05 9.72 1.14
CA ALA A 180 -1.04 8.29 0.86
C ALA A 180 -2.33 7.77 0.23
N GLY A 181 -3.49 8.35 0.58
CA GLY A 181 -4.77 7.99 -0.04
C GLY A 181 -4.85 8.39 -1.51
N THR A 182 -4.48 9.63 -1.86
CA THR A 182 -4.53 10.09 -3.26
C THR A 182 -3.53 9.34 -4.14
N ILE A 183 -2.34 9.03 -3.63
CA ILE A 183 -1.36 8.22 -4.36
C ILE A 183 -1.83 6.77 -4.48
N HIS A 184 -2.42 6.19 -3.42
CA HIS A 184 -3.03 4.86 -3.47
C HIS A 184 -4.03 4.76 -4.63
N ASP A 185 -4.94 5.73 -4.77
CA ASP A 185 -5.96 5.71 -5.82
C ASP A 185 -5.35 5.83 -7.22
N LYS A 186 -4.33 6.68 -7.39
CA LYS A 186 -3.58 6.78 -8.66
C LYS A 186 -2.90 5.46 -9.02
N LEU A 187 -2.20 4.84 -8.06
CA LEU A 187 -1.47 3.59 -8.27
C LEU A 187 -2.40 2.39 -8.44
N MET A 188 -3.56 2.39 -7.82
CA MET A 188 -4.59 1.36 -8.00
C MET A 188 -5.04 1.27 -9.47
N VAL A 189 -5.34 2.41 -10.10
CA VAL A 189 -5.74 2.46 -11.51
C VAL A 189 -4.58 2.10 -12.42
N LEU A 190 -3.37 2.60 -12.14
CA LEU A 190 -2.17 2.32 -12.92
C LEU A 190 -1.80 0.84 -12.83
N GLY A 191 -1.81 0.26 -11.63
CA GLY A 191 -1.50 -1.14 -11.36
C GLY A 191 -2.44 -2.09 -12.07
N ALA A 192 -3.74 -1.76 -12.11
CA ALA A 192 -4.74 -2.54 -12.83
C ALA A 192 -4.42 -2.63 -14.34
N LYS A 193 -4.09 -1.51 -14.98
CA LYS A 193 -3.69 -1.47 -16.40
C LYS A 193 -2.40 -2.23 -16.65
N LEU A 194 -1.41 -2.03 -15.75
CA LEU A 194 -0.10 -2.66 -15.90
C LEU A 194 -0.17 -4.18 -15.71
N ALA A 195 -1.05 -4.67 -14.83
CA ALA A 195 -1.30 -6.09 -14.64
C ALA A 195 -1.80 -6.77 -15.91
N VAL A 196 -2.80 -6.19 -16.58
CA VAL A 196 -3.32 -6.72 -17.86
C VAL A 196 -2.21 -6.77 -18.91
N LYS A 197 -1.50 -5.64 -19.12
CA LYS A 197 -0.36 -5.57 -20.06
C LYS A 197 0.70 -6.64 -19.75
N THR A 198 0.96 -6.89 -18.47
CA THR A 198 1.93 -7.90 -18.04
C THR A 198 1.48 -9.31 -18.35
N VAL A 199 0.22 -9.66 -18.03
CA VAL A 199 -0.36 -10.98 -18.33
C VAL A 199 -0.37 -11.24 -19.83
N ASP A 200 -0.76 -10.25 -20.64
CA ASP A 200 -0.73 -10.33 -22.09
C ASP A 200 0.69 -10.60 -22.62
N ALA A 201 1.67 -9.84 -22.16
CA ALA A 201 3.06 -9.97 -22.60
C ALA A 201 3.67 -11.32 -22.18
N VAL A 202 3.40 -11.78 -20.97
CA VAL A 202 3.85 -13.10 -20.50
C VAL A 202 3.18 -14.22 -21.28
N GLY A 203 1.87 -14.12 -21.51
CA GLY A 203 1.11 -15.10 -22.27
C GLY A 203 1.54 -15.21 -23.76
N ASN A 204 1.88 -14.08 -24.36
CA ASN A 204 2.36 -14.00 -25.76
C ASN A 204 3.86 -14.27 -25.91
N GLY A 205 4.61 -14.44 -24.81
CA GLY A 205 6.06 -14.64 -24.84
C GLY A 205 6.87 -13.39 -25.24
N THR A 206 6.28 -12.20 -25.11
CA THR A 206 6.91 -10.90 -25.44
C THR A 206 7.39 -10.14 -24.20
N ALA A 207 7.24 -10.71 -23.02
CA ALA A 207 7.72 -10.11 -21.78
C ALA A 207 9.24 -10.07 -21.71
N HIS A 208 9.80 -8.93 -21.33
CA HIS A 208 11.21 -8.76 -21.04
C HIS A 208 11.43 -8.72 -19.53
N PHE A 209 12.37 -9.53 -19.03
CA PHE A 209 12.65 -9.68 -17.62
C PHE A 209 13.94 -8.97 -17.25
N ARG A 210 13.87 -7.97 -16.38
CA ARG A 210 15.02 -7.23 -15.86
C ARG A 210 15.32 -7.68 -14.44
N LYS A 211 16.51 -8.20 -14.21
CA LYS A 211 16.99 -8.59 -12.88
C LYS A 211 17.11 -7.39 -11.95
N GLN A 212 17.01 -7.65 -10.64
CA GLN A 212 17.25 -6.68 -9.58
C GLN A 212 18.56 -6.97 -8.81
N ASP A 213 19.42 -7.87 -9.31
CA ASP A 213 20.54 -8.45 -8.56
C ASP A 213 21.80 -7.56 -8.56
N ASP A 214 21.91 -6.59 -9.48
CA ASP A 214 23.12 -5.78 -9.69
C ASP A 214 23.13 -4.46 -8.89
N ILE A 215 22.27 -4.33 -7.86
CA ILE A 215 22.12 -3.10 -7.10
C ILE A 215 22.61 -3.32 -5.67
N ASP A 216 23.48 -2.43 -5.20
CA ASP A 216 23.97 -2.44 -3.82
C ASP A 216 22.78 -2.30 -2.83
N PRO A 217 22.51 -3.32 -2.00
CA PRO A 217 21.40 -3.27 -1.05
C PRO A 217 21.46 -2.09 -0.09
N SER A 218 22.64 -1.54 0.20
CA SER A 218 22.81 -0.38 1.11
C SER A 218 22.25 0.92 0.54
N THR A 219 22.06 0.99 -0.79
CA THR A 219 21.49 2.17 -1.48
C THR A 219 19.98 2.13 -1.56
N LEU A 220 19.37 0.98 -1.22
CA LEU A 220 17.93 0.77 -1.35
C LEU A 220 17.17 1.35 -0.17
N LYS A 221 16.05 1.98 -0.48
CA LYS A 221 15.09 2.46 0.52
C LYS A 221 14.06 1.37 0.81
N PRO A 222 14.02 0.80 2.03
CA PRO A 222 13.03 -0.22 2.38
C PRO A 222 11.67 0.40 2.67
N ALA A 223 10.62 -0.44 2.62
CA ALA A 223 9.26 -0.06 3.00
C ALA A 223 8.69 -1.04 4.05
N PRO A 224 9.24 -1.06 5.28
CA PRO A 224 8.78 -1.95 6.32
C PRO A 224 7.33 -1.68 6.71
N LYS A 225 6.74 -2.63 7.43
CA LYS A 225 5.43 -2.42 8.05
C LYS A 225 5.50 -1.25 9.02
N ILE A 226 4.49 -0.38 8.98
CA ILE A 226 4.36 0.76 9.88
C ILE A 226 3.67 0.31 11.17
N PHE A 227 4.30 0.58 12.29
CA PHE A 227 3.79 0.34 13.62
C PHE A 227 3.31 1.64 14.27
N LYS A 228 2.68 1.53 15.45
CA LYS A 228 2.11 2.69 16.14
C LYS A 228 3.17 3.74 16.49
N GLU A 229 4.35 3.29 16.83
CA GLU A 229 5.50 4.12 17.20
C GLU A 229 5.97 4.97 16.01
N ASP A 230 5.98 4.41 14.80
CA ASP A 230 6.37 5.09 13.57
C ASP A 230 5.40 6.23 13.17
N MET A 231 4.20 6.21 13.73
CA MET A 231 3.16 7.21 13.43
C MET A 231 3.20 8.41 14.38
N HIS A 232 4.02 8.34 15.44
CA HIS A 232 4.14 9.43 16.41
C HIS A 232 4.94 10.58 15.82
N ILE A 233 4.38 11.81 15.91
CA ILE A 233 5.02 12.99 15.34
C ILE A 233 6.16 13.44 16.25
N ASN A 234 7.38 13.43 15.72
CA ASN A 234 8.51 14.08 16.36
C ASN A 234 8.61 15.54 15.88
N TRP A 235 8.16 16.46 16.70
CA TRP A 235 8.19 17.89 16.41
C TRP A 235 9.59 18.48 16.32
N GLY A 236 10.62 17.81 16.83
CA GLY A 236 12.04 18.17 16.66
C GLY A 236 12.59 17.91 15.25
N LYS A 237 11.78 17.41 14.32
CA LYS A 237 12.12 17.25 12.91
C LYS A 237 11.85 18.55 12.12
N THR A 238 12.40 18.63 10.90
CA THR A 238 12.13 19.75 10.00
C THR A 238 10.65 19.80 9.61
N THR A 239 10.20 20.97 9.22
CA THR A 239 8.81 21.18 8.76
C THR A 239 8.44 20.24 7.61
N ASP A 240 9.36 20.01 6.67
CA ASP A 240 9.13 19.10 5.54
C ASP A 240 9.02 17.64 6.00
N GLU A 241 9.85 17.19 6.93
CA GLU A 241 9.76 15.81 7.48
C GLU A 241 8.43 15.62 8.22
N VAL A 242 7.97 16.61 9.01
CA VAL A 242 6.68 16.55 9.71
C VAL A 242 5.51 16.54 8.71
N ILE A 243 5.51 17.40 7.70
CA ILE A 243 4.49 17.43 6.65
C ILE A 243 4.47 16.09 5.90
N ASN A 244 5.64 15.56 5.54
CA ASN A 244 5.74 14.29 4.81
C ASN A 244 5.25 13.11 5.62
N LEU A 245 5.54 13.06 6.94
CA LEU A 245 5.00 12.03 7.84
C LEU A 245 3.47 12.10 7.88
N ILE A 246 2.91 13.30 8.09
CA ILE A 246 1.46 13.48 8.19
C ILE A 246 0.78 13.08 6.88
N ARG A 247 1.22 13.58 5.74
CA ARG A 247 0.62 13.24 4.44
C ARG A 247 0.89 11.81 4.02
N GLY A 248 2.05 11.22 4.39
CA GLY A 248 2.39 9.84 4.12
C GLY A 248 1.57 8.83 4.94
N LEU A 249 0.94 9.27 6.03
CA LEU A 249 0.07 8.45 6.86
C LEU A 249 -1.43 8.79 6.71
N ALA A 250 -1.78 9.87 6.01
CA ALA A 250 -3.16 10.28 5.79
C ALA A 250 -3.77 9.57 4.57
N PRO A 251 -5.07 9.22 4.58
CA PRO A 251 -6.03 9.39 5.67
C PRO A 251 -5.96 8.29 6.74
N TYR A 252 -5.22 7.21 6.52
CA TYR A 252 -5.09 6.07 7.41
C TYR A 252 -3.67 5.49 7.32
N PRO A 253 -3.07 5.13 8.45
CA PRO A 253 -3.57 5.12 9.83
C PRO A 253 -3.62 6.49 10.53
N ALA A 254 -3.06 7.53 9.93
CA ALA A 254 -2.84 8.90 10.38
C ALA A 254 -1.72 9.06 11.43
N ALA A 255 -0.90 10.10 11.25
CA ALA A 255 0.08 10.53 12.23
C ALA A 255 -0.61 11.05 13.50
N TRP A 256 0.02 10.88 14.66
CA TRP A 256 -0.57 11.29 15.92
C TRP A 256 0.44 11.96 16.85
N THR A 257 -0.09 12.77 17.75
CA THR A 257 0.62 13.42 18.85
C THR A 257 -0.29 13.47 20.08
N THR A 258 0.18 14.02 21.20
CA THR A 258 -0.66 14.36 22.33
C THR A 258 -0.81 15.86 22.48
N MET A 259 -1.97 16.32 22.90
CA MET A 259 -2.24 17.74 23.21
C MET A 259 -2.92 17.85 24.58
N THR A 260 -2.56 18.86 25.32
CA THR A 260 -3.16 19.19 26.62
C THR A 260 -4.06 20.41 26.48
N ASP A 261 -5.23 20.41 27.11
CA ASP A 261 -6.14 21.55 27.16
C ASP A 261 -5.85 22.44 28.38
N VAL A 262 -6.42 23.64 28.41
CA VAL A 262 -6.29 24.60 29.54
C VAL A 262 -6.83 24.09 30.90
N LYS A 263 -7.51 22.95 30.90
CA LYS A 263 -7.97 22.27 32.09
C LYS A 263 -7.01 21.17 32.59
N GLY A 264 -5.89 21.00 31.85
CA GLY A 264 -4.89 19.96 32.15
C GLY A 264 -5.23 18.55 31.58
N ASN A 265 -6.28 18.40 30.77
CA ASN A 265 -6.61 17.11 30.17
C ASN A 265 -5.76 16.85 28.95
N THR A 266 -4.99 15.76 28.94
CA THR A 266 -4.18 15.32 27.80
C THR A 266 -4.94 14.29 26.97
N ALA A 267 -4.94 14.48 25.66
CA ALA A 267 -5.60 13.59 24.71
C ALA A 267 -4.69 13.25 23.52
N SER A 268 -4.81 12.05 22.98
CA SER A 268 -4.20 11.70 21.71
C SER A 268 -4.96 12.36 20.55
N VAL A 269 -4.23 12.95 19.65
CA VAL A 269 -4.73 13.72 18.49
C VAL A 269 -4.13 13.17 17.22
N LYS A 270 -4.97 12.72 16.31
CA LYS A 270 -4.55 12.39 14.93
C LYS A 270 -4.58 13.64 14.10
N ILE A 271 -3.53 13.82 13.26
CA ILE A 271 -3.42 14.94 12.33
C ILE A 271 -3.47 14.41 10.92
N PHE A 272 -4.33 15.00 10.08
CA PHE A 272 -4.58 14.53 8.72
C PHE A 272 -4.10 15.50 7.65
N LYS A 273 -4.12 16.81 7.96
CA LYS A 273 -3.74 17.84 7.01
C LYS A 273 -3.12 19.04 7.72
N VAL A 274 -2.02 19.49 7.15
CA VAL A 274 -1.26 20.64 7.62
C VAL A 274 -0.74 21.46 6.44
N ARG A 275 -0.38 22.71 6.70
CA ARG A 275 0.39 23.54 5.77
C ARG A 275 1.60 24.14 6.46
N ARG A 276 2.66 24.40 5.70
CA ARG A 276 3.84 25.13 6.19
C ARG A 276 3.46 26.58 6.56
N VAL A 277 4.08 27.06 7.61
CA VAL A 277 4.01 28.47 8.02
C VAL A 277 5.41 28.93 8.37
N GLU A 278 5.79 30.09 7.85
CA GLU A 278 7.01 30.78 8.24
C GLU A 278 6.77 31.45 9.61
N ALA A 279 7.21 30.81 10.67
CA ALA A 279 7.10 31.30 12.04
C ALA A 279 8.25 30.72 12.87
N GLU A 280 8.87 31.56 13.67
CA GLU A 280 9.83 31.16 14.69
C GLU A 280 9.06 30.66 15.92
N GLN A 281 9.08 29.36 16.14
CA GLN A 281 8.39 28.74 17.27
C GLN A 281 9.16 27.50 17.74
N GLU A 282 9.31 27.33 19.04
CA GLU A 282 9.98 26.14 19.57
C GLU A 282 9.28 24.86 19.16
N PRO A 283 10.03 23.79 18.83
CA PRO A 283 9.45 22.50 18.47
C PRO A 283 8.45 21.98 19.50
N GLY A 284 7.25 21.62 19.02
CA GLY A 284 6.15 21.13 19.84
C GLY A 284 5.31 22.21 20.53
N MET A 285 5.78 23.44 20.63
CA MET A 285 4.98 24.52 21.21
C MET A 285 3.76 24.83 20.34
N ILE A 286 2.66 25.11 21.02
CA ILE A 286 1.38 25.47 20.39
C ILE A 286 1.20 26.97 20.40
N SER A 287 0.73 27.54 19.29
CA SER A 287 0.17 28.90 19.26
C SER A 287 -1.18 28.88 18.54
N THR A 288 -2.09 29.75 18.98
CA THR A 288 -3.46 29.82 18.43
C THR A 288 -4.04 31.22 18.58
N ASP A 289 -4.92 31.58 17.65
CA ASP A 289 -5.76 32.78 17.75
C ASP A 289 -7.10 32.50 18.48
N GLY A 290 -7.28 31.26 18.93
CA GLY A 290 -8.50 30.78 19.59
C GLY A 290 -9.72 30.67 18.66
N LYS A 291 -9.57 30.89 17.35
CA LYS A 291 -10.69 30.93 16.38
C LYS A 291 -10.48 30.06 15.16
N ARG A 292 -9.35 30.22 14.47
CA ARG A 292 -9.11 29.60 13.15
C ARG A 292 -7.74 28.95 13.00
N ASN A 293 -6.74 29.47 13.73
CA ASN A 293 -5.36 29.05 13.57
C ASN A 293 -4.88 28.25 14.78
N LEU A 294 -4.28 27.12 14.51
CA LEU A 294 -3.57 26.27 15.46
C LEU A 294 -2.23 25.93 14.83
N LEU A 295 -1.16 26.51 15.36
CA LEU A 295 0.20 26.29 14.86
C LEU A 295 0.95 25.42 15.85
N ILE A 296 1.85 24.58 15.35
CA ILE A 296 2.78 23.80 16.17
C ILE A 296 4.16 23.97 15.57
N GLY A 297 5.13 24.33 16.43
CA GLY A 297 6.52 24.55 16.05
C GLY A 297 7.21 23.24 15.62
N THR A 298 8.15 23.37 14.70
CA THR A 298 9.05 22.32 14.20
C THR A 298 10.51 22.79 14.36
N ALA A 299 11.48 21.99 13.92
CA ALA A 299 12.89 22.34 14.08
C ALA A 299 13.31 23.63 13.32
N ASP A 300 12.62 23.97 12.23
CA ASP A 300 13.00 25.04 11.29
C ASP A 300 11.82 25.93 10.88
N GLY A 301 10.74 25.95 11.66
CA GLY A 301 9.54 26.71 11.36
C GLY A 301 8.33 26.23 12.14
N ALA A 302 7.16 26.20 11.49
CA ALA A 302 5.93 25.71 12.07
C ALA A 302 4.99 25.11 11.02
N VAL A 303 4.04 24.32 11.48
CA VAL A 303 2.90 23.89 10.68
C VAL A 303 1.59 24.43 11.23
N ALA A 304 0.70 24.88 10.36
CA ALA A 304 -0.69 25.13 10.70
C ALA A 304 -1.52 23.86 10.51
N ILE A 305 -2.20 23.44 11.56
CA ILE A 305 -3.10 22.29 11.51
C ILE A 305 -4.39 22.69 10.78
N GLU A 306 -4.79 21.95 9.76
CA GLU A 306 -6.03 22.17 9.02
C GLU A 306 -7.11 21.15 9.40
N GLU A 307 -6.74 19.87 9.53
CA GLU A 307 -7.67 18.80 9.89
C GLU A 307 -7.04 17.85 10.92
N LEU A 308 -7.82 17.52 11.94
CA LEU A 308 -7.40 16.66 13.04
C LEU A 308 -8.58 15.88 13.62
N GLN A 309 -8.24 14.95 14.53
CA GLN A 309 -9.20 14.19 15.31
C GLN A 309 -8.68 13.96 16.74
N ILE A 310 -9.36 14.50 17.72
CA ILE A 310 -9.12 14.15 19.13
C ILE A 310 -9.72 12.76 19.40
N SER A 311 -9.05 11.96 20.21
CA SER A 311 -9.54 10.64 20.63
C SER A 311 -10.98 10.72 21.15
N GLY A 312 -11.85 9.83 20.64
CA GLY A 312 -13.28 9.80 20.99
C GLY A 312 -14.18 10.79 20.23
N LYS A 313 -13.60 11.68 19.39
CA LYS A 313 -14.38 12.62 18.57
C LYS A 313 -14.29 12.29 17.08
N ASN A 314 -15.11 12.93 16.26
CA ASN A 314 -15.02 12.85 14.80
C ASN A 314 -13.85 13.69 14.28
N ARG A 315 -13.36 13.36 13.07
CA ARG A 315 -12.45 14.21 12.31
C ARG A 315 -13.11 15.55 12.00
N MET A 316 -12.37 16.63 12.18
CA MET A 316 -12.88 18.01 12.06
C MET A 316 -11.78 18.97 11.61
N THR A 317 -12.20 20.15 11.16
CA THR A 317 -11.27 21.25 10.87
C THR A 317 -10.79 21.91 12.17
N THR A 318 -9.65 22.59 12.13
CA THR A 318 -9.14 23.39 13.23
C THR A 318 -10.15 24.42 13.71
N GLN A 319 -10.87 25.08 12.81
CA GLN A 319 -11.89 26.06 13.16
C GLN A 319 -13.03 25.43 13.98
N ALA A 320 -13.50 24.26 13.60
CA ALA A 320 -14.53 23.55 14.34
C ALA A 320 -14.02 23.06 15.72
N LEU A 321 -12.76 22.65 15.81
CA LEU A 321 -12.12 22.29 17.09
C LEU A 321 -12.13 23.46 18.07
N LEU A 322 -11.64 24.62 17.63
CA LEU A 322 -11.41 25.80 18.50
C LEU A 322 -12.72 26.43 19.02
N GLN A 323 -13.89 26.06 18.50
CA GLN A 323 -15.18 26.47 19.06
C GLN A 323 -15.45 25.89 20.47
N GLY A 324 -14.80 24.78 20.83
CA GLY A 324 -15.07 24.11 22.11
C GLY A 324 -13.87 23.45 22.77
N TYR A 325 -12.69 23.54 22.15
CA TYR A 325 -11.45 23.03 22.71
C TYR A 325 -10.40 24.14 22.75
N HIS A 326 -9.84 24.38 23.92
CA HIS A 326 -8.82 25.38 24.14
C HIS A 326 -7.50 24.69 24.50
N PRO A 327 -6.55 24.58 23.55
CA PRO A 327 -5.26 23.98 23.83
C PRO A 327 -4.47 24.84 24.81
N ASP A 328 -3.73 24.19 25.68
CA ASP A 328 -2.78 24.88 26.57
C ASP A 328 -1.51 25.22 25.78
N THR A 329 -1.30 26.51 25.54
CA THR A 329 -0.15 27.01 24.79
C THR A 329 1.14 27.05 25.60
N SER A 330 1.10 26.73 26.89
CA SER A 330 2.28 26.61 27.75
C SER A 330 2.86 25.18 27.78
N VAL A 331 2.14 24.20 27.23
CA VAL A 331 2.53 22.78 27.21
C VAL A 331 2.84 22.34 25.79
N LYS A 332 4.00 21.70 25.62
CA LYS A 332 4.40 21.15 24.30
C LYS A 332 3.55 19.92 23.94
N CYS A 333 3.27 19.78 22.64
CA CYS A 333 2.84 18.53 22.07
C CYS A 333 3.93 17.47 22.18
N CYS A 334 3.53 16.24 22.50
CA CYS A 334 4.43 15.09 22.63
C CYS A 334 3.98 13.93 21.76
#